data_4b785d41d28c25b634cbe0bf62b7c92b
#
_entry.id   4b785d41d28c25b634cbe0bf62b7c92b
#
_cell.length_a   1.000
_cell.length_b   1.000
_cell.length_c   1.000
_cell.angle_alpha   90.00
_cell.angle_beta   90.00
_cell.angle_gamma   90.00
#
_symmetry.space_group_name_H-M   'P 1'
#
loop_
_entity.id
_entity.type
_entity.pdbx_description
1 polymer ?
#
loop_
_entity_poly.entity_id
_entity_poly.type
_entity_poly.pdbx_seq_one_letter_code
_entity_poly.pdbx_strand_id
1 'polypeptide(L)'
;RKQNIRKEKLFKYSDLKYKMHKLRIYIDTSVIGGCFDKEFAVWSNMLFDEFIAGKKIAVISDLTYDELSRASDNIQLKINEIPLSFREFLYRNDETESLAREYVKNKVISEKYFDDATHIAIATTYNVDVLVSWNFKHIVNLNRILKYNSVNMLFGYKPLEIRNPKEVLENEEEF
;
A
#
# COMPACT_ATOMS: atom_id res chain seq x y z
N ARG A 1 5.02 42.98 -21.06
CA ARG A 1 5.50 41.68 -21.53
C ARG A 1 6.10 40.77 -20.41
N LYS A 2 6.93 41.32 -19.50
CA LYS A 2 7.56 40.54 -18.41
C LYS A 2 6.56 40.05 -17.33
N GLN A 3 5.46 40.76 -17.08
CA GLN A 3 4.42 40.35 -16.11
C GLN A 3 3.53 39.22 -16.63
N ASN A 4 3.26 39.14 -17.94
CA ASN A 4 2.47 38.04 -18.53
C ASN A 4 3.23 36.72 -18.52
N ILE A 5 4.56 36.74 -18.76
CA ILE A 5 5.39 35.54 -18.74
C ILE A 5 5.46 34.91 -17.30
N ARG A 6 5.42 35.78 -16.28
CA ARG A 6 5.42 35.33 -14.88
C ARG A 6 4.06 34.69 -14.48
N LYS A 7 2.94 35.21 -14.95
CA LYS A 7 1.59 34.65 -14.73
C LYS A 7 1.40 33.35 -15.49
N GLU A 8 1.88 33.22 -16.73
CA GLU A 8 1.80 31.94 -17.46
C GLU A 8 2.68 30.83 -16.86
N LYS A 9 3.87 31.20 -16.32
CA LYS A 9 4.70 30.21 -15.60
C LYS A 9 4.07 29.79 -14.27
N LEU A 10 3.42 30.69 -13.55
CA LEU A 10 2.67 30.37 -12.31
C LEU A 10 1.46 29.48 -12.59
N PHE A 11 0.75 29.71 -13.70
CA PHE A 11 -0.38 28.88 -14.11
C PHE A 11 0.06 27.46 -14.48
N LYS A 12 1.16 27.30 -15.22
CA LYS A 12 1.75 25.97 -15.51
C LYS A 12 2.27 25.23 -14.28
N TYR A 13 2.74 25.94 -13.25
CA TYR A 13 3.18 25.33 -11.99
C TYR A 13 1.99 24.87 -11.14
N SER A 14 0.87 25.61 -11.15
CA SER A 14 -0.37 25.19 -10.50
C SER A 14 -1.00 23.98 -11.21
N ASP A 15 -1.00 23.97 -12.55
CA ASP A 15 -1.50 22.84 -13.35
C ASP A 15 -0.66 21.57 -13.20
N LEU A 16 0.65 21.70 -12.97
CA LEU A 16 1.55 20.59 -12.64
C LEU A 16 1.29 20.05 -11.22
N LYS A 17 0.88 20.90 -10.29
CA LYS A 17 0.49 20.49 -8.94
C LYS A 17 -0.83 19.69 -8.94
N TYR A 18 -1.72 19.91 -9.92
CA TYR A 18 -2.98 19.15 -10.08
C TYR A 18 -2.81 17.82 -10.82
N LYS A 19 -1.64 17.54 -11.40
CA LYS A 19 -1.30 16.26 -12.03
C LYS A 19 -0.39 15.41 -11.14
N MET A 20 -0.43 15.59 -9.83
CA MET A 20 0.29 14.72 -8.92
C MET A 20 -0.32 13.32 -9.01
N HIS A 21 0.50 12.35 -9.37
CA HIS A 21 0.19 10.94 -9.33
C HIS A 21 -0.34 10.59 -7.93
N LYS A 22 -1.59 10.11 -7.86
CA LYS A 22 -2.15 9.66 -6.58
C LYS A 22 -1.39 8.42 -6.15
N LEU A 23 -0.90 8.41 -4.92
CA LEU A 23 -0.19 7.26 -4.38
C LEU A 23 -1.08 6.01 -4.44
N ARG A 24 -0.55 4.95 -5.03
CA ARG A 24 -1.12 3.61 -5.05
C ARG A 24 -0.64 2.87 -3.82
N ILE A 25 -1.54 2.70 -2.85
CA ILE A 25 -1.22 2.11 -1.56
C ILE A 25 -1.82 0.71 -1.48
N TYR A 26 -0.96 -0.30 -1.48
CA TYR A 26 -1.37 -1.67 -1.22
C TYR A 26 -1.65 -1.84 0.28
N ILE A 27 -2.83 -2.33 0.61
CA ILE A 27 -3.22 -2.64 1.98
C ILE A 27 -3.44 -4.14 2.15
N ASP A 28 -2.87 -4.71 3.21
CA ASP A 28 -3.19 -6.06 3.64
C ASP A 28 -4.44 -6.11 4.53
N THR A 29 -4.86 -7.29 4.91
CA THR A 29 -6.06 -7.52 5.71
C THR A 29 -5.97 -6.87 7.10
N SER A 30 -4.75 -6.69 7.64
CA SER A 30 -4.56 -6.08 8.96
C SER A 30 -4.99 -4.61 9.02
N VAL A 31 -4.85 -3.89 7.91
CA VAL A 31 -5.29 -2.48 7.80
C VAL A 31 -6.81 -2.38 7.79
N ILE A 32 -7.48 -3.30 7.09
CA ILE A 32 -8.94 -3.34 7.00
C ILE A 32 -9.52 -3.74 8.36
N GLY A 33 -9.00 -4.81 8.97
CA GLY A 33 -9.37 -5.22 10.33
C GLY A 33 -9.05 -4.16 11.38
N GLY A 34 -7.97 -3.43 11.18
CA GLY A 34 -7.54 -2.32 12.03
C GLY A 34 -8.58 -1.22 12.18
N CYS A 35 -9.49 -1.03 11.20
CA CYS A 35 -10.60 -0.08 11.32
C CYS A 35 -11.54 -0.39 12.51
N PHE A 36 -11.55 -1.62 12.97
CA PHE A 36 -12.41 -2.12 14.06
C PHE A 36 -11.62 -2.46 15.34
N ASP A 37 -10.31 -2.35 15.30
CA ASP A 37 -9.41 -2.62 16.42
C ASP A 37 -9.23 -1.36 17.27
N LYS A 38 -9.31 -1.50 18.61
CA LYS A 38 -9.20 -0.34 19.53
C LYS A 38 -7.88 0.41 19.43
N GLU A 39 -6.80 -0.29 19.10
CA GLU A 39 -5.47 0.29 19.00
C GLU A 39 -5.24 1.00 17.67
N PHE A 40 -5.79 0.43 16.57
CA PHE A 40 -5.48 0.86 15.23
C PHE A 40 -6.59 1.63 14.52
N ALA A 41 -7.80 1.66 15.09
CA ALA A 41 -8.99 2.18 14.41
C ALA A 41 -8.86 3.64 13.96
N VAL A 42 -8.23 4.49 14.78
CA VAL A 42 -8.06 5.91 14.43
C VAL A 42 -7.30 6.05 13.10
N TRP A 43 -6.13 5.44 13.02
CA TRP A 43 -5.23 5.59 11.86
C TRP A 43 -5.73 4.85 10.63
N SER A 44 -6.30 3.64 10.82
CA SER A 44 -6.90 2.88 9.72
C SER A 44 -8.08 3.61 9.11
N ASN A 45 -9.00 4.15 9.93
CA ASN A 45 -10.15 4.89 9.42
C ASN A 45 -9.72 6.21 8.75
N MET A 46 -8.75 6.95 9.28
CA MET A 46 -8.22 8.15 8.61
C MET A 46 -7.65 7.80 7.22
N LEU A 47 -6.94 6.68 7.08
CA LEU A 47 -6.45 6.24 5.78
C LEU A 47 -7.62 5.87 4.83
N PHE A 48 -8.64 5.20 5.34
CA PHE A 48 -9.86 4.91 4.57
C PHE A 48 -10.57 6.19 4.12
N ASP A 49 -10.66 7.21 4.98
CA ASP A 49 -11.23 8.51 4.62
C ASP A 49 -10.47 9.17 3.45
N GLU A 50 -9.14 9.05 3.42
CA GLU A 50 -8.34 9.55 2.30
C GLU A 50 -8.58 8.76 1.00
N PHE A 51 -8.80 7.44 1.07
CA PHE A 51 -9.21 6.64 -0.08
C PHE A 51 -10.61 7.04 -0.57
N ILE A 52 -11.56 7.18 0.34
CA ILE A 52 -12.95 7.57 0.02
C ILE A 52 -12.97 8.97 -0.62
N ALA A 53 -12.17 9.90 -0.11
CA ALA A 53 -12.02 11.23 -0.68
C ALA A 53 -11.23 11.25 -2.00
N GLY A 54 -10.67 10.11 -2.43
CA GLY A 54 -9.87 10.01 -3.65
C GLY A 54 -8.53 10.73 -3.59
N LYS A 55 -7.99 10.98 -2.41
CA LYS A 55 -6.62 11.53 -2.24
C LYS A 55 -5.57 10.50 -2.63
N LYS A 56 -5.84 9.22 -2.38
CA LYS A 56 -4.99 8.05 -2.65
C LYS A 56 -5.79 6.96 -3.34
N ILE A 57 -5.12 5.99 -3.94
CA ILE A 57 -5.72 4.78 -4.52
C ILE A 57 -5.48 3.61 -3.60
N ALA A 58 -6.54 2.97 -3.13
CA ALA A 58 -6.45 1.72 -2.39
C ALA A 58 -6.18 0.56 -3.35
N VAL A 59 -5.09 -0.15 -3.15
CA VAL A 59 -4.73 -1.34 -3.93
C VAL A 59 -4.92 -2.56 -3.03
N ILE A 60 -5.70 -3.51 -3.49
CA ILE A 60 -6.00 -4.77 -2.80
C ILE A 60 -5.81 -5.94 -3.76
N SER A 61 -5.74 -7.15 -3.24
CA SER A 61 -5.53 -8.34 -4.05
C SER A 61 -6.56 -9.44 -3.77
N ASP A 62 -6.55 -10.45 -4.63
CA ASP A 62 -7.29 -11.69 -4.41
C ASP A 62 -6.86 -12.40 -3.11
N LEU A 63 -5.58 -12.32 -2.71
CA LEU A 63 -5.13 -12.80 -1.41
C LEU A 63 -5.82 -12.06 -0.26
N THR A 64 -5.92 -10.72 -0.35
CA THR A 64 -6.66 -9.93 0.65
C THR A 64 -8.11 -10.39 0.78
N TYR A 65 -8.78 -10.68 -0.34
CA TYR A 65 -10.15 -11.20 -0.33
C TYR A 65 -10.25 -12.60 0.26
N ASP A 66 -9.31 -13.51 -0.05
CA ASP A 66 -9.26 -14.85 0.52
C ASP A 66 -9.13 -14.81 2.06
N GLU A 67 -8.30 -13.91 2.57
CA GLU A 67 -8.15 -13.71 4.01
C GLU A 67 -9.41 -13.09 4.63
N LEU A 68 -9.98 -12.05 3.99
CA LEU A 68 -11.21 -11.39 4.45
C LEU A 68 -12.40 -12.34 4.49
N SER A 69 -12.45 -13.36 3.63
CA SER A 69 -13.53 -14.35 3.61
C SER A 69 -13.71 -15.09 4.95
N ARG A 70 -12.67 -15.07 5.78
CA ARG A 70 -12.64 -15.68 7.13
C ARG A 70 -12.92 -14.68 8.25
N ALA A 71 -13.04 -13.40 7.92
CA ALA A 71 -13.31 -12.31 8.86
C ALA A 71 -14.82 -12.14 9.07
N SER A 72 -15.21 -11.33 10.07
CA SER A 72 -16.61 -10.94 10.28
C SER A 72 -17.16 -10.07 9.15
N ASP A 73 -18.47 -10.10 8.93
CA ASP A 73 -19.13 -9.43 7.81
C ASP A 73 -18.83 -7.92 7.74
N ASN A 74 -18.76 -7.24 8.89
CA ASN A 74 -18.42 -5.82 8.94
C ASN A 74 -17.01 -5.52 8.41
N ILE A 75 -16.04 -6.40 8.67
CA ILE A 75 -14.68 -6.27 8.14
C ILE A 75 -14.68 -6.53 6.63
N GLN A 76 -15.40 -7.58 6.18
CA GLN A 76 -15.51 -7.89 4.75
C GLN A 76 -16.13 -6.75 3.95
N LEU A 77 -17.13 -6.06 4.52
CA LEU A 77 -17.85 -4.98 3.86
C LEU A 77 -17.10 -3.65 3.87
N LYS A 78 -16.12 -3.46 4.76
CA LYS A 78 -15.40 -2.19 4.92
C LYS A 78 -14.78 -1.67 3.62
N ILE A 79 -14.22 -2.56 2.81
CA ILE A 79 -13.59 -2.18 1.54
C ILE A 79 -14.58 -1.56 0.55
N ASN A 80 -15.89 -1.86 0.69
CA ASN A 80 -16.92 -1.33 -0.19
C ASN A 80 -17.25 0.14 0.06
N GLU A 81 -16.80 0.72 1.17
CA GLU A 81 -16.93 2.15 1.44
C GLU A 81 -16.06 2.98 0.47
N ILE A 82 -14.99 2.40 -0.08
CA ILE A 82 -14.12 3.10 -1.03
C ILE A 82 -14.76 3.02 -2.42
N PRO A 83 -14.97 4.17 -3.11
CA PRO A 83 -15.48 4.16 -4.48
C PRO A 83 -14.63 3.34 -5.44
N LEU A 84 -15.24 2.66 -6.41
CA LEU A 84 -14.52 1.82 -7.39
C LEU A 84 -13.45 2.60 -8.18
N SER A 85 -13.69 3.91 -8.43
CA SER A 85 -12.72 4.78 -9.10
C SER A 85 -11.43 5.03 -8.31
N PHE A 86 -11.42 4.70 -7.02
CA PHE A 86 -10.29 4.86 -6.11
C PHE A 86 -9.80 3.52 -5.54
N ARG A 87 -10.25 2.40 -6.14
CA ARG A 87 -9.78 1.05 -5.84
C ARG A 87 -9.11 0.43 -7.05
N GLU A 88 -8.01 -0.27 -6.83
CA GLU A 88 -7.35 -1.12 -7.79
C GLU A 88 -7.32 -2.55 -7.24
N PHE A 89 -7.56 -3.53 -8.11
CA PHE A 89 -7.56 -4.93 -7.75
C PHE A 89 -6.46 -5.68 -8.50
N LEU A 90 -5.62 -6.40 -7.77
CA LEU A 90 -4.49 -7.16 -8.27
C LEU A 90 -4.72 -8.66 -8.08
N TYR A 91 -4.09 -9.47 -8.93
CA TYR A 91 -4.17 -10.91 -8.87
C TYR A 91 -2.80 -11.53 -8.63
N ARG A 92 -2.78 -12.59 -7.81
CA ARG A 92 -1.62 -13.47 -7.74
C ARG A 92 -1.38 -14.10 -9.12
N ASN A 93 -0.14 -14.30 -9.46
CA ASN A 93 0.31 -14.95 -10.69
C ASN A 93 1.64 -15.66 -10.44
N ASP A 94 2.15 -16.36 -11.45
CA ASP A 94 3.40 -17.13 -11.34
C ASP A 94 4.60 -16.25 -10.95
N GLU A 95 4.64 -14.99 -11.37
CA GLU A 95 5.69 -14.05 -11.03
C GLU A 95 5.63 -13.67 -9.53
N THR A 96 4.45 -13.35 -9.00
CA THR A 96 4.26 -13.03 -7.59
C THR A 96 4.60 -14.23 -6.71
N GLU A 97 4.17 -15.44 -7.09
CA GLU A 97 4.47 -16.66 -6.36
C GLU A 97 5.96 -16.97 -6.38
N SER A 98 6.60 -16.85 -7.54
CA SER A 98 8.05 -17.05 -7.69
C SER A 98 8.85 -16.12 -6.78
N LEU A 99 8.52 -14.83 -6.75
CA LEU A 99 9.19 -13.86 -5.89
C LEU A 99 8.96 -14.16 -4.39
N ALA A 100 7.73 -14.52 -4.01
CA ALA A 100 7.42 -14.92 -2.62
C ALA A 100 8.25 -16.12 -2.18
N ARG A 101 8.44 -17.12 -3.05
CA ARG A 101 9.32 -18.27 -2.79
C ARG A 101 10.79 -17.88 -2.64
N GLU A 102 11.27 -16.90 -3.40
CA GLU A 102 12.65 -16.40 -3.24
C GLU A 102 12.85 -15.71 -1.89
N TYR A 103 11.85 -15.02 -1.31
CA TYR A 103 11.96 -14.50 0.05
C TYR A 103 12.12 -15.62 1.09
N VAL A 104 11.40 -16.73 0.95
CA VAL A 104 11.52 -17.89 1.84
C VAL A 104 12.88 -18.57 1.65
N LYS A 105 13.28 -18.80 0.42
CA LYS A 105 14.58 -19.45 0.08
C LYS A 105 15.76 -18.66 0.60
N ASN A 106 15.69 -17.33 0.53
CA ASN A 106 16.72 -16.42 1.07
C ASN A 106 16.59 -16.17 2.58
N LYS A 107 15.71 -16.93 3.28
CA LYS A 107 15.50 -16.88 4.74
C LYS A 107 15.10 -15.49 5.27
N VAL A 108 14.44 -14.71 4.44
CA VAL A 108 13.84 -13.44 4.86
C VAL A 108 12.64 -13.70 5.77
N ILE A 109 11.85 -14.72 5.42
CA ILE A 109 10.66 -15.17 6.15
C ILE A 109 10.57 -16.69 6.07
N SER A 110 9.90 -17.33 7.02
CA SER A 110 9.70 -18.78 6.98
C SER A 110 8.45 -19.13 6.16
N GLU A 111 8.43 -20.36 5.61
CA GLU A 111 7.30 -20.92 4.84
C GLU A 111 5.95 -20.79 5.57
N LYS A 112 5.95 -20.88 6.91
CA LYS A 112 4.75 -20.71 7.74
C LYS A 112 4.02 -19.37 7.49
N TYR A 113 4.72 -18.34 7.04
CA TYR A 113 4.22 -17.00 6.81
C TYR A 113 4.29 -16.63 5.32
N PHE A 114 4.01 -17.63 4.47
CA PHE A 114 4.07 -17.46 3.01
C PHE A 114 3.08 -16.41 2.50
N ASP A 115 1.91 -16.26 3.14
CA ASP A 115 0.94 -15.23 2.77
C ASP A 115 1.50 -13.81 2.98
N ASP A 116 2.23 -13.57 4.09
CA ASP A 116 2.92 -12.29 4.32
C ASP A 116 3.96 -12.01 3.20
N ALA A 117 4.72 -13.03 2.81
CA ALA A 117 5.67 -12.95 1.69
C ALA A 117 4.95 -12.65 0.36
N THR A 118 3.79 -13.25 0.16
CA THR A 118 2.98 -13.07 -1.05
C THR A 118 2.42 -11.64 -1.16
N HIS A 119 1.96 -11.04 -0.06
CA HIS A 119 1.57 -9.63 -0.04
C HIS A 119 2.70 -8.71 -0.51
N ILE A 120 3.91 -8.94 0.00
CA ILE A 120 5.10 -8.15 -0.40
C ILE A 120 5.44 -8.39 -1.87
N ALA A 121 5.37 -9.64 -2.34
CA ALA A 121 5.65 -9.99 -3.73
C ALA A 121 4.64 -9.34 -4.70
N ILE A 122 3.34 -9.36 -4.37
CA ILE A 122 2.31 -8.68 -5.18
C ILE A 122 2.61 -7.18 -5.26
N ALA A 123 2.80 -6.53 -4.11
CA ALA A 123 3.09 -5.10 -4.08
C ALA A 123 4.36 -4.74 -4.89
N THR A 124 5.38 -5.60 -4.85
CA THR A 124 6.63 -5.42 -5.58
C THR A 124 6.45 -5.58 -7.09
N THR A 125 5.88 -6.70 -7.55
CA THR A 125 5.78 -7.03 -8.98
C THR A 125 4.85 -6.07 -9.72
N TYR A 126 3.80 -5.59 -9.07
CA TYR A 126 2.88 -4.59 -9.62
C TYR A 126 3.34 -3.14 -9.42
N ASN A 127 4.56 -2.93 -8.88
CA ASN A 127 5.14 -1.60 -8.66
C ASN A 127 4.17 -0.63 -7.97
N VAL A 128 3.55 -1.04 -6.86
CA VAL A 128 2.78 -0.11 -6.04
C VAL A 128 3.72 0.89 -5.37
N ASP A 129 3.22 2.07 -5.03
CA ASP A 129 4.07 3.10 -4.43
C ASP A 129 4.45 2.76 -2.99
N VAL A 130 3.49 2.23 -2.21
CA VAL A 130 3.69 1.87 -0.80
C VAL A 130 2.85 0.63 -0.46
N LEU A 131 3.42 -0.30 0.31
CA LEU A 131 2.66 -1.33 1.02
C LEU A 131 2.44 -0.87 2.46
N VAL A 132 1.19 -0.92 2.93
CA VAL A 132 0.81 -0.51 4.28
C VAL A 132 0.22 -1.69 5.04
N SER A 133 0.70 -1.89 6.29
CA SER A 133 0.31 -3.01 7.14
C SER A 133 0.46 -2.66 8.63
N TRP A 134 -0.30 -3.34 9.49
CA TRP A 134 -0.08 -3.37 10.94
C TRP A 134 0.73 -4.59 11.41
N ASN A 135 1.17 -5.45 10.48
CA ASN A 135 1.99 -6.62 10.80
C ASN A 135 3.45 -6.21 11.08
N PHE A 136 3.73 -5.73 12.28
CA PHE A 136 5.08 -5.33 12.72
C PHE A 136 6.05 -6.50 12.85
N LYS A 137 5.56 -7.72 12.89
CA LYS A 137 6.41 -8.90 13.05
C LYS A 137 7.05 -9.32 11.74
N HIS A 138 6.28 -9.32 10.66
CA HIS A 138 6.71 -9.93 9.40
C HIS A 138 6.79 -8.96 8.22
N ILE A 139 6.04 -7.87 8.25
CA ILE A 139 5.95 -6.90 7.15
C ILE A 139 6.61 -5.57 7.53
N VAL A 140 6.07 -4.85 8.52
CA VAL A 140 6.57 -3.53 8.95
C VAL A 140 7.69 -3.70 9.97
N ASN A 141 8.79 -4.28 9.55
CA ASN A 141 9.97 -4.51 10.38
C ASN A 141 11.22 -4.11 9.60
N LEU A 142 11.97 -3.13 10.10
CA LEU A 142 13.11 -2.55 9.39
C LEU A 142 14.10 -3.61 8.85
N ASN A 143 14.49 -4.56 9.70
CA ASN A 143 15.45 -5.59 9.30
C ASN A 143 14.90 -6.51 8.19
N ARG A 144 13.58 -6.79 8.22
CA ARG A 144 12.93 -7.57 7.17
C ARG A 144 12.76 -6.75 5.90
N ILE A 145 12.36 -5.49 6.00
CA ILE A 145 12.23 -4.57 4.85
C ILE A 145 13.54 -4.50 4.08
N LEU A 146 14.67 -4.34 4.77
CA LEU A 146 15.99 -4.34 4.13
C LEU A 146 16.29 -5.65 3.41
N LYS A 147 15.93 -6.80 4.01
CA LYS A 147 16.13 -8.11 3.40
C LYS A 147 15.19 -8.36 2.21
N TYR A 148 13.89 -8.01 2.32
CA TYR A 148 12.97 -8.06 1.18
C TYR A 148 13.50 -7.24 0.02
N ASN A 149 13.91 -6.01 0.26
CA ASN A 149 14.43 -5.11 -0.76
C ASN A 149 15.77 -5.61 -1.35
N SER A 150 16.61 -6.28 -0.55
CA SER A 150 17.82 -6.92 -1.08
C SER A 150 17.48 -8.03 -2.08
N VAL A 151 16.46 -8.85 -1.78
CA VAL A 151 15.98 -9.89 -2.72
C VAL A 151 15.33 -9.23 -3.94
N ASN A 152 14.48 -8.20 -3.75
CA ASN A 152 13.88 -7.46 -4.85
C ASN A 152 14.93 -6.97 -5.85
N MET A 153 15.97 -6.31 -5.38
CA MET A 153 17.05 -5.80 -6.23
C MET A 153 17.84 -6.93 -6.91
N LEU A 154 18.06 -8.06 -6.22
CA LEU A 154 18.74 -9.22 -6.80
C LEU A 154 17.98 -9.79 -8.01
N PHE A 155 16.65 -9.74 -7.97
CA PHE A 155 15.78 -10.22 -9.05
C PHE A 155 15.31 -9.12 -10.01
N GLY A 156 15.90 -7.92 -9.95
CA GLY A 156 15.65 -6.82 -10.90
C GLY A 156 14.42 -5.98 -10.59
N TYR A 157 13.82 -6.13 -9.40
CA TYR A 157 12.71 -5.28 -8.94
C TYR A 157 13.22 -4.04 -8.21
N LYS A 158 12.39 -3.02 -8.18
CA LYS A 158 12.64 -1.82 -7.37
C LYS A 158 12.46 -2.13 -5.87
N PRO A 159 13.17 -1.41 -5.00
CA PRO A 159 12.85 -1.42 -3.58
C PRO A 159 11.38 -1.02 -3.37
N LEU A 160 10.69 -1.77 -2.49
CA LEU A 160 9.33 -1.49 -2.08
C LEU A 160 9.35 -0.64 -0.80
N GLU A 161 8.60 0.44 -0.81
CA GLU A 161 8.32 1.22 0.38
C GLU A 161 7.28 0.48 1.24
N ILE A 162 7.60 0.24 2.52
CA ILE A 162 6.71 -0.47 3.46
C ILE A 162 6.55 0.40 4.70
N ARG A 163 5.29 0.73 5.06
CA ARG A 163 4.94 1.62 6.17
C ARG A 163 3.75 1.08 6.97
N ASN A 164 3.51 1.67 8.13
CA ASN A 164 2.24 1.51 8.82
C ASN A 164 1.25 2.64 8.39
N PRO A 165 -0.06 2.49 8.65
CA PRO A 165 -1.05 3.48 8.25
C PRO A 165 -0.77 4.91 8.72
N LYS A 166 -0.23 5.09 9.92
CA LYS A 166 0.07 6.40 10.48
C LYS A 166 1.13 7.17 9.68
N GLU A 167 2.11 6.46 9.09
CA GLU A 167 3.23 7.07 8.39
C GLU A 167 2.88 7.56 6.98
N VAL A 168 1.72 7.15 6.43
CA VAL A 168 1.29 7.50 5.07
C VAL A 168 0.15 8.51 5.03
N LEU A 169 -0.38 8.91 6.18
CA LEU A 169 -1.38 9.97 6.27
C LEU A 169 -0.77 11.32 5.92
N GLU A 170 -1.55 12.15 5.23
CA GLU A 170 -1.19 13.54 5.03
C GLU A 170 -1.20 14.24 6.39
N ASN A 171 -0.05 14.74 6.83
CA ASN A 171 -0.04 15.69 7.92
C ASN A 171 -0.66 16.98 7.37
N GLU A 172 -1.71 17.48 8.01
CA GLU A 172 -2.11 18.87 7.83
C GLU A 172 -0.97 19.71 8.45
N GLU A 173 0.07 19.97 7.65
CA GLU A 173 1.05 20.97 8.05
C GLU A 173 0.33 22.32 8.06
N GLU A 174 0.15 22.89 9.23
CA GLU A 174 -0.18 24.30 9.41
C GLU A 174 0.97 25.12 8.80
N PHE A 175 0.73 25.68 7.61
CA PHE A 175 1.57 26.74 7.03
C PHE A 175 1.10 28.10 7.49
#